data_d2c41d0d4fc3e0fcab9a7cf5568be7a5
#
_entry.id   d2c41d0d4fc3e0fcab9a7cf5568be7a5
#
_cell.length_a   1.000
_cell.length_b   1.000
_cell.length_c   1.000
_cell.angle_alpha   90.00
_cell.angle_beta   90.00
_cell.angle_gamma   90.00
#
_symmetry.space_group_name_H-M   'P 1'
#
loop_
_entity.id
_entity.type
_entity.pdbx_description
1 polymer ?
#
loop_
_entity_poly.entity_id
_entity_poly.type
_entity_poly.pdbx_seq_one_letter_code
_entity_poly.pdbx_strand_id
1 'polypeptide(L)'
;MSQTNTLQMTNNNLKYLIAGTGGVGGSIAGFLALAGKDVTCIARGEHLAAIREYGLRLHSDLKGEQTLKIPAYTAEEYAALASSSADCKADVIFVCVKGYSVDSITELIKRAAHKDTVVI
;
A
#
# COMPACT_ATOMS: atom_id res chain seq x y z
N MET A 1 -8.73 -1.79 29.52
CA MET A 1 -8.57 -1.71 29.02
C MET A 1 -8.15 -1.16 28.56
N SER A 2 -8.28 -1.38 28.08
CA SER A 2 -7.50 -0.26 28.42
C SER A 2 -6.92 0.44 27.21
N GLN A 3 -6.38 1.64 27.45
CA GLN A 3 -5.87 2.45 26.34
C GLN A 3 -4.68 1.81 25.65
N THR A 4 -3.84 1.13 26.39
CA THR A 4 -2.69 0.46 25.81
C THR A 4 -3.13 -0.58 24.78
N ASN A 5 -4.11 -1.37 25.12
CA ASN A 5 -4.62 -2.38 24.19
C ASN A 5 -5.24 -1.73 22.95
N THR A 6 -5.94 -0.63 23.15
CA THR A 6 -6.54 0.09 22.05
C THR A 6 -5.48 0.62 21.09
N LEU A 7 -4.42 1.20 21.64
CA LEU A 7 -3.33 1.72 20.82
C LEU A 7 -2.63 0.60 20.06
N GLN A 8 -2.38 -0.52 20.71
CA GLN A 8 -1.75 -1.65 20.06
C GLN A 8 -2.61 -2.18 18.93
N MET A 9 -3.90 -2.32 19.16
CA MET A 9 -4.81 -2.78 18.14
C MET A 9 -4.85 -1.84 16.96
N THR A 10 -4.88 -0.53 17.22
CA THR A 10 -4.87 0.46 16.17
C THR A 10 -3.62 0.34 15.31
N ASN A 11 -2.45 0.24 15.96
CA ASN A 11 -1.18 0.11 15.24
C ASN A 11 -1.10 -1.17 14.42
N ASN A 12 -1.63 -2.26 14.96
CA ASN A 12 -1.59 -3.55 14.28
C ASN A 12 -2.58 -3.63 13.13
N ASN A 13 -3.61 -2.80 13.16
CA ASN A 13 -4.69 -2.87 12.18
C ASN A 13 -4.66 -1.75 11.16
N LEU A 14 -3.60 -0.96 11.13
CA LEU A 14 -3.48 0.10 10.15
C LEU A 14 -3.33 -0.48 8.74
N LYS A 15 -4.03 0.12 7.80
CA LYS A 15 -3.91 -0.23 6.40
C LYS A 15 -2.97 0.74 5.71
N TYR A 16 -1.96 0.19 5.07
CA TYR A 16 -0.96 0.97 4.34
C TYR A 16 -1.18 0.83 2.85
N LEU A 17 -1.19 1.94 2.15
CA LEU A 17 -1.29 1.96 0.69
C LEU A 17 -0.03 2.56 0.12
N ILE A 18 0.60 1.85 -0.79
CA ILE A 18 1.79 2.34 -1.49
C ILE A 18 1.35 2.77 -2.88
N ALA A 19 1.23 4.07 -3.07
CA ALA A 19 0.79 4.63 -4.34
C ALA A 19 2.00 4.80 -5.26
N GLY A 20 2.26 3.77 -6.05
CA GLY A 20 3.43 3.70 -6.92
C GLY A 20 4.47 2.77 -6.35
N THR A 21 4.66 1.62 -7.00
CA THR A 21 5.46 0.53 -6.46
C THR A 21 6.76 0.32 -7.24
N GLY A 22 7.37 1.39 -7.75
CA GLY A 22 8.71 1.31 -8.31
C GLY A 22 9.73 1.46 -7.18
N GLY A 23 10.97 1.32 -7.45
CA GLY A 23 12.10 1.53 -6.55
C GLY A 23 11.78 1.72 -5.06
N VAL A 24 11.64 2.98 -4.65
CA VAL A 24 11.42 3.33 -3.24
C VAL A 24 10.11 2.75 -2.71
N GLY A 25 9.04 2.86 -3.49
CA GLY A 25 7.74 2.34 -3.07
C GLY A 25 7.76 0.84 -2.87
N GLY A 26 8.46 0.12 -3.74
CA GLY A 26 8.60 -1.33 -3.61
C GLY A 26 9.35 -1.71 -2.34
N SER A 27 10.39 -0.96 -2.00
CA SER A 27 11.14 -1.22 -0.77
C SER A 27 10.27 -1.00 0.47
N ILE A 28 9.52 0.10 0.49
CA ILE A 28 8.63 0.39 1.61
C ILE A 28 7.60 -0.72 1.77
N ALA A 29 6.96 -1.10 0.65
CA ALA A 29 5.95 -2.17 0.67
C ALA A 29 6.53 -3.48 1.18
N GLY A 30 7.72 -3.82 0.69
CA GLY A 30 8.37 -5.06 1.09
C GLY A 30 8.69 -5.10 2.58
N PHE A 31 9.26 -4.03 3.12
CA PHE A 31 9.59 -4.00 4.54
C PHE A 31 8.34 -4.00 5.41
N LEU A 32 7.30 -3.31 5.01
CA LEU A 32 6.04 -3.34 5.75
C LEU A 32 5.44 -4.75 5.75
N ALA A 33 5.47 -5.43 4.62
CA ALA A 33 4.94 -6.78 4.53
C ALA A 33 5.75 -7.76 5.37
N LEU A 34 7.09 -7.61 5.38
CA LEU A 34 7.93 -8.44 6.24
C LEU A 34 7.61 -8.24 7.72
N ALA A 35 7.22 -7.04 8.08
CA ALA A 35 6.85 -6.72 9.46
C ALA A 35 5.43 -7.17 9.81
N GLY A 36 4.74 -7.82 8.89
CA GLY A 36 3.39 -8.33 9.14
C GLY A 36 2.30 -7.26 9.02
N LYS A 37 2.59 -6.15 8.36
CA LYS A 37 1.61 -5.07 8.22
C LYS A 37 0.68 -5.33 7.05
N ASP A 38 -0.52 -4.74 7.14
CA ASP A 38 -1.53 -4.83 6.07
C ASP A 38 -1.19 -3.79 5.01
N VAL A 39 -0.55 -4.23 3.95
CA VAL A 39 -0.03 -3.34 2.90
C VAL A 39 -0.64 -3.72 1.56
N THR A 40 -0.97 -2.70 0.77
CA THR A 40 -1.49 -2.86 -0.59
C THR A 40 -0.70 -1.96 -1.51
N CYS A 41 -0.41 -2.46 -2.71
CA CYS A 41 0.39 -1.73 -3.69
C CYS A 41 -0.46 -1.25 -4.85
N ILE A 42 -0.11 -0.09 -5.37
CA ILE A 42 -0.64 0.43 -6.62
C ILE A 42 0.46 0.36 -7.66
N ALA A 43 0.19 -0.32 -8.75
CA ALA A 43 1.14 -0.48 -9.84
C ALA A 43 0.36 -0.54 -11.15
N ARG A 44 1.07 -0.68 -12.26
CA ARG A 44 0.42 -0.76 -13.57
C ARG A 44 1.30 -1.53 -14.54
N GLY A 45 0.68 -1.95 -15.65
CA GLY A 45 1.39 -2.60 -16.73
C GLY A 45 2.03 -3.90 -16.32
N GLU A 46 3.20 -4.17 -16.87
CA GLU A 46 3.90 -5.41 -16.63
C GLU A 46 4.34 -5.56 -15.18
N HIS A 47 4.65 -4.45 -14.52
CA HIS A 47 5.04 -4.48 -13.12
C HIS A 47 3.89 -4.99 -12.25
N LEU A 48 2.68 -4.51 -12.50
CA LEU A 48 1.49 -4.98 -11.79
C LEU A 48 1.26 -6.47 -12.04
N ALA A 49 1.36 -6.89 -13.31
CA ALA A 49 1.16 -8.28 -13.66
C ALA A 49 2.17 -9.17 -12.94
N ALA A 50 3.42 -8.74 -12.85
CA ALA A 50 4.46 -9.50 -12.19
C ALA A 50 4.19 -9.63 -10.68
N ILE A 51 3.76 -8.55 -10.05
CA ILE A 51 3.46 -8.60 -8.62
C ILE A 51 2.29 -9.55 -8.36
N ARG A 52 1.28 -9.50 -9.18
CA ARG A 52 0.10 -10.38 -9.03
C ARG A 52 0.46 -11.83 -9.22
N GLU A 53 1.33 -12.13 -10.16
CA GLU A 53 1.67 -13.52 -10.48
C GLU A 53 2.74 -14.09 -9.57
N TYR A 54 3.80 -13.34 -9.32
CA TYR A 54 4.97 -13.85 -8.62
C TYR A 54 5.16 -13.27 -7.23
N GLY A 55 4.53 -12.15 -6.92
CA GLY A 55 4.76 -11.43 -5.69
C GLY A 55 5.76 -10.31 -5.88
N LEU A 56 5.96 -9.52 -4.84
CA LEU A 56 6.91 -8.43 -4.85
C LEU A 56 8.27 -8.92 -4.39
N ARG A 57 9.29 -8.63 -5.18
CA ARG A 57 10.66 -8.99 -4.82
C ARG A 57 11.29 -7.89 -3.99
N LEU A 58 11.86 -8.29 -2.87
CA LEU A 58 12.58 -7.38 -1.99
C LEU A 58 13.98 -7.90 -1.80
N HIS A 59 14.97 -7.06 -2.09
CA HIS A 59 16.37 -7.38 -1.83
C HIS A 59 16.83 -6.60 -0.61
N SER A 60 17.40 -7.29 0.36
CA SER A 60 17.85 -6.69 1.60
C SER A 60 19.24 -7.26 1.92
N ASP A 61 20.15 -6.40 2.32
CA ASP A 61 21.50 -6.83 2.71
C ASP A 61 21.47 -7.76 3.91
N LEU A 62 20.49 -7.57 4.78
CA LEU A 62 20.39 -8.39 5.99
C LEU A 62 19.67 -9.71 5.76
N LYS A 63 18.64 -9.70 4.94
CA LYS A 63 17.76 -10.86 4.79
C LYS A 63 17.85 -11.52 3.43
N GLY A 64 18.67 -10.98 2.54
CA GLY A 64 18.80 -11.50 1.19
C GLY A 64 17.59 -11.14 0.35
N GLU A 65 17.32 -11.97 -0.66
CA GLU A 65 16.23 -11.75 -1.58
C GLU A 65 14.99 -12.47 -1.08
N GLN A 66 13.87 -11.76 -1.03
CA GLN A 66 12.60 -12.30 -0.57
C GLN A 66 11.52 -11.98 -1.58
N THR A 67 10.56 -12.89 -1.70
CA THR A 67 9.39 -12.68 -2.54
C THR A 67 8.16 -12.67 -1.63
N LEU A 68 7.40 -11.58 -1.69
CA LEU A 68 6.30 -11.35 -0.77
C LEU A 68 4.99 -11.25 -1.52
N LYS A 69 3.98 -11.94 -1.02
CA LYS A 69 2.64 -11.86 -1.59
C LYS A 69 1.95 -10.63 -1.03
N ILE A 70 1.72 -9.64 -1.88
CA ILE A 70 1.11 -8.38 -1.49
C ILE A 70 -0.01 -8.09 -2.48
N PRO A 71 -1.22 -7.75 -2.01
CA PRO A 71 -2.30 -7.35 -2.93
C PRO A 71 -1.86 -6.14 -3.74
N ALA A 72 -2.14 -6.17 -5.03
CA ALA A 72 -1.75 -5.10 -5.93
C ALA A 72 -2.87 -4.80 -6.91
N TYR A 73 -3.09 -3.52 -7.17
CA TYR A 73 -4.18 -3.02 -8.01
C TYR A 73 -3.71 -1.86 -8.85
N THR A 74 -4.46 -1.56 -9.91
CA THR A 74 -4.29 -0.27 -10.56
C THR A 74 -4.91 0.80 -9.67
N ALA A 75 -4.59 2.06 -9.96
CA ALA A 75 -5.18 3.17 -9.21
C ALA A 75 -6.71 3.17 -9.35
N GLU A 76 -7.20 2.88 -10.56
CA GLU A 76 -8.64 2.86 -10.82
C GLU A 76 -9.33 1.74 -10.07
N GLU A 77 -8.73 0.56 -10.07
CA GLU A 77 -9.30 -0.58 -9.35
C GLU A 77 -9.40 -0.30 -7.85
N TYR A 78 -8.33 0.21 -7.27
CA TYR A 78 -8.34 0.47 -5.83
C TYR A 78 -9.29 1.61 -5.47
N ALA A 79 -9.36 2.64 -6.30
CA ALA A 79 -10.30 3.74 -6.07
C ALA A 79 -11.74 3.22 -6.05
N ALA A 80 -12.07 2.29 -6.94
CA ALA A 80 -13.40 1.70 -6.96
C ALA A 80 -13.68 0.88 -5.70
N LEU A 81 -12.70 0.09 -5.26
CA LEU A 81 -12.84 -0.68 -4.03
C LEU A 81 -13.06 0.22 -2.82
N ALA A 82 -12.25 1.26 -2.70
CA ALA A 82 -12.32 2.16 -1.56
C ALA A 82 -13.62 2.96 -1.55
N SER A 83 -14.18 3.24 -2.73
CA SER A 83 -15.45 3.95 -2.85
C SER A 83 -16.64 3.09 -2.42
N SER A 84 -16.52 1.78 -2.61
CA SER A 84 -17.62 0.87 -2.32
C SER A 84 -17.61 0.35 -0.88
N SER A 85 -16.50 0.52 -0.16
CA SER A 85 -16.41 0.00 1.21
C SER A 85 -15.48 0.86 2.05
N ALA A 86 -15.96 1.29 3.21
CA ALA A 86 -15.13 2.03 4.15
C ALA A 86 -13.96 1.19 4.67
N ASP A 87 -14.13 -0.12 4.69
CA ASP A 87 -13.10 -1.02 5.17
C ASP A 87 -11.89 -1.09 4.23
N CYS A 88 -12.07 -0.66 2.99
CA CYS A 88 -10.99 -0.66 2.01
C CYS A 88 -10.21 0.65 1.98
N LYS A 89 -10.56 1.61 2.82
CA LYS A 89 -9.82 2.87 2.86
C LYS A 89 -8.51 2.69 3.61
N ALA A 90 -7.53 3.51 3.23
CA ALA A 90 -6.19 3.40 3.80
C ALA A 90 -6.03 4.35 4.98
N ASP A 91 -5.21 3.94 5.94
CA ASP A 91 -4.87 4.77 7.09
C ASP A 91 -3.59 5.57 6.84
N VAL A 92 -2.67 5.00 6.09
CA VAL A 92 -1.41 5.66 5.72
C VAL A 92 -1.20 5.44 4.23
N ILE A 93 -0.96 6.52 3.51
CA ILE A 93 -0.71 6.48 2.07
C ILE A 93 0.68 7.03 1.79
N PHE A 94 1.55 6.19 1.24
CA PHE A 94 2.87 6.63 0.76
C PHE A 94 2.76 6.95 -0.72
N VAL A 95 3.09 8.19 -1.10
CA VAL A 95 3.01 8.61 -2.50
C VAL A 95 4.40 8.52 -3.10
N CYS A 96 4.60 7.48 -3.91
CA CYS A 96 5.92 7.16 -4.48
C CYS A 96 5.80 7.07 -6.00
N VAL A 97 5.14 8.03 -6.62
CA VAL A 97 4.75 7.93 -8.02
C VAL A 97 5.79 8.49 -8.97
N LYS A 98 5.91 7.81 -10.12
CA LYS A 98 6.64 8.32 -11.29
C LYS A 98 5.77 8.00 -12.49
N GLY A 99 5.58 8.99 -13.35
CA GLY A 99 4.84 8.77 -14.57
C GLY A 99 3.33 8.68 -14.44
N TYR A 100 2.79 8.85 -13.25
CA TYR A 100 1.34 8.99 -13.06
C TYR A 100 0.96 10.46 -13.20
N SER A 101 -0.26 10.72 -13.65
CA SER A 101 -0.72 12.09 -13.72
C SER A 101 -1.11 12.56 -12.32
N VAL A 102 -1.02 13.86 -12.10
CA VAL A 102 -1.42 14.47 -10.82
C VAL A 102 -2.91 14.19 -10.56
N ASP A 103 -3.72 14.26 -11.63
CA ASP A 103 -5.16 14.03 -11.50
C ASP A 103 -5.48 12.62 -11.05
N SER A 104 -4.79 11.61 -11.61
CA SER A 104 -5.01 10.22 -11.22
C SER A 104 -4.67 9.98 -9.76
N ILE A 105 -3.56 10.54 -9.31
CA ILE A 105 -3.12 10.35 -7.93
C ILE A 105 -4.03 11.11 -6.97
N THR A 106 -4.44 12.31 -7.34
CA THR A 106 -5.37 13.08 -6.51
C THR A 106 -6.68 12.33 -6.33
N GLU A 107 -7.22 11.78 -7.41
CA GLU A 107 -8.46 11.04 -7.35
C GLU A 107 -8.31 9.78 -6.50
N LEU A 108 -7.20 9.07 -6.65
CA LEU A 108 -6.91 7.89 -5.83
C LEU A 108 -6.89 8.25 -4.35
N ILE A 109 -6.18 9.30 -3.99
CA ILE A 109 -6.07 9.71 -2.59
C ILE A 109 -7.42 10.10 -2.03
N LYS A 110 -8.20 10.85 -2.78
CA LYS A 110 -9.54 11.26 -2.35
C LYS A 110 -10.41 10.05 -2.02
N ARG A 111 -10.37 9.03 -2.83
CA ARG A 111 -11.23 7.86 -2.65
C ARG A 111 -10.68 6.90 -1.60
N ALA A 112 -9.36 6.80 -1.50
CA ALA A 112 -8.71 5.87 -0.58
C ALA A 112 -8.61 6.41 0.84
N ALA A 113 -8.66 7.72 1.02
CA ALA A 113 -8.44 8.34 2.33
C ALA A 113 -9.73 8.48 3.12
N HIS A 114 -9.61 8.44 4.43
CA HIS A 114 -10.65 8.86 5.34
C HIS A 114 -10.13 10.07 6.12
N LYS A 115 -10.92 10.58 7.07
CA LYS A 115 -10.59 11.85 7.72
C LYS A 115 -9.28 11.83 8.50
N ASP A 116 -8.86 10.65 8.95
CA ASP A 116 -7.66 10.52 9.78
C ASP A 116 -6.46 9.96 9.00
N THR A 117 -6.58 9.83 7.70
CA THR A 117 -5.51 9.27 6.88
C THR A 117 -4.31 10.20 6.83
N VAL A 118 -3.12 9.60 7.00
CA VAL A 118 -1.85 10.32 6.86
C VAL A 118 -1.30 10.05 5.48
N VAL A 119 -0.96 11.10 4.74
CA VAL A 119 -0.38 10.99 3.40
C VAL A 119 1.06 11.48 3.48
N ILE A 120 1.97 10.64 3.02
CA ILE A 120 3.41 10.94 3.11
C ILE A 120 4.02 11.11 1.72
#